data_b66e0490c3855377b1c97e9d758283a6
#
_entry.id   b66e0490c3855377b1c97e9d758283a6
#
_cell.length_a   1.000
_cell.length_b   1.000
_cell.length_c   1.000
_cell.angle_alpha   90.00
_cell.angle_beta   90.00
_cell.angle_gamma   90.00
#
_symmetry.space_group_name_H-M   'P 1'
#
loop_
_entity.id
_entity.type
_entity.pdbx_description
1 polymer ?
#
loop_
_entity_poly.entity_id
_entity_poly.type
_entity_poly.pdbx_seq_one_letter_code
_entity_poly.pdbx_strand_id
1 'polypeptide(L)'
;VMLGYAVYSYLRVRRQVSEAIWLRDNLWICDQVKSPFILGLFRPKIYLSSGMEEAQLPYVIAHEQAHLRRGDQWWKPLGFVLLMIHWYNPFVWVAYILFCRDLELACDESAVRDLTLEERKSYSYALLSCSMQRRLVTVCPLAFGEVGVKKRVKEVLNYKKPSLSLIH
;
A
#
# COMPACT_ATOMS: atom_id res chain seq x y z
N VAL A 1 2.06 -17.19 -18.90
CA VAL A 1 3.26 -16.60 -18.30
C VAL A 1 2.90 -15.68 -17.13
N MET A 2 2.03 -14.65 -17.31
CA MET A 2 1.69 -13.69 -16.25
C MET A 2 0.99 -14.34 -15.03
N LEU A 3 0.06 -15.27 -15.25
CA LEU A 3 -0.59 -16.00 -14.16
C LEU A 3 0.42 -16.85 -13.37
N GLY A 4 1.29 -17.56 -14.06
CA GLY A 4 2.36 -18.35 -13.43
C GLY A 4 3.29 -17.50 -12.57
N TYR A 5 3.68 -16.31 -13.07
CA TYR A 5 4.47 -15.35 -12.31
C TYR A 5 3.70 -14.84 -11.06
N ALA A 6 2.42 -14.51 -11.18
CA ALA A 6 1.61 -14.06 -10.06
C ALA A 6 1.50 -15.13 -8.96
N VAL A 7 1.23 -16.38 -9.34
CA VAL A 7 1.17 -17.52 -8.41
C VAL A 7 2.53 -17.76 -7.75
N TYR A 8 3.61 -17.79 -8.53
CA TYR A 8 4.97 -17.94 -8.00
C TYR A 8 5.33 -16.83 -7.01
N SER A 9 5.06 -15.58 -7.38
CA SER A 9 5.31 -14.41 -6.53
C SER A 9 4.52 -14.48 -5.21
N TYR A 10 3.24 -14.85 -5.28
CA TYR A 10 2.39 -15.05 -4.10
C TYR A 10 2.94 -16.15 -3.18
N LEU A 11 3.30 -17.31 -3.72
CA LEU A 11 3.85 -18.43 -2.96
C LEU A 11 5.20 -18.06 -2.33
N ARG A 12 6.04 -17.33 -3.05
CA ARG A 12 7.31 -16.82 -2.54
C ARG A 12 7.10 -15.92 -1.33
N VAL A 13 6.21 -14.92 -1.44
CA VAL A 13 5.90 -14.01 -0.33
C VAL A 13 5.30 -14.77 0.84
N ARG A 14 4.37 -15.72 0.59
CA ARG A 14 3.79 -16.55 1.63
C ARG A 14 4.83 -17.37 2.40
N ARG A 15 5.86 -17.86 1.72
CA ARG A 15 7.00 -18.56 2.38
C ARG A 15 7.83 -17.60 3.24
N GLN A 16 8.09 -16.37 2.77
CA GLN A 16 8.85 -15.37 3.53
C GLN A 16 8.16 -14.99 4.84
N VAL A 17 6.84 -14.98 4.88
CA VAL A 17 6.09 -14.63 6.10
C VAL A 17 5.72 -15.84 6.96
N SER A 18 6.20 -17.04 6.64
CA SER A 18 5.90 -18.25 7.44
C SER A 18 6.46 -18.18 8.87
N GLU A 19 7.53 -17.42 9.08
CA GLU A 19 8.19 -17.22 10.36
C GLU A 19 7.75 -15.92 11.07
N ALA A 20 6.70 -15.26 10.56
CA ALA A 20 6.21 -14.03 11.14
C ALA A 20 5.61 -14.25 12.53
N ILE A 21 5.92 -13.36 13.46
CA ILE A 21 5.44 -13.38 14.83
C ILE A 21 4.16 -12.56 14.94
N TRP A 22 3.12 -13.13 15.53
CA TRP A 22 1.89 -12.41 15.82
C TRP A 22 2.10 -11.34 16.89
N LEU A 23 1.68 -10.12 16.62
CA LEU A 23 1.80 -9.02 17.56
C LEU A 23 0.45 -8.72 18.24
N ARG A 24 -0.56 -8.38 17.46
CA ARG A 24 -1.88 -8.00 17.94
C ARG A 24 -2.88 -8.01 16.77
N ASP A 25 -4.12 -8.42 17.01
CA ASP A 25 -5.20 -8.45 16.02
C ASP A 25 -4.76 -9.10 14.70
N ASN A 26 -4.69 -8.31 13.63
CA ASN A 26 -4.22 -8.72 12.32
C ASN A 26 -2.80 -8.24 12.00
N LEU A 27 -2.04 -7.75 13.00
CA LEU A 27 -0.67 -7.26 12.87
C LEU A 27 0.35 -8.37 13.15
N TRP A 28 1.29 -8.52 12.24
CA TRP A 28 2.38 -9.50 12.30
C TRP A 28 3.70 -8.81 12.04
N ILE A 29 4.76 -9.24 12.72
CA ILE A 29 6.14 -8.77 12.52
C ILE A 29 6.95 -9.86 11.86
N CYS A 30 7.78 -9.49 10.90
CA CYS A 30 8.66 -10.40 10.20
C CYS A 30 9.99 -9.73 9.86
N ASP A 31 11.10 -10.38 10.21
CA ASP A 31 12.47 -9.89 9.96
C ASP A 31 12.83 -9.93 8.47
N GLN A 32 12.24 -10.86 7.73
CA GLN A 32 12.51 -11.02 6.30
C GLN A 32 11.78 -9.99 5.43
N VAL A 33 10.88 -9.22 6.02
CA VAL A 33 10.09 -8.19 5.34
C VAL A 33 10.74 -6.83 5.49
N LYS A 34 11.07 -6.18 4.39
CA LYS A 34 11.70 -4.85 4.39
C LYS A 34 10.70 -3.70 4.38
N SER A 35 9.49 -3.92 3.87
CA SER A 35 8.45 -2.90 3.84
C SER A 35 7.11 -3.50 4.25
N PRO A 36 6.23 -2.73 4.91
CA PRO A 36 4.91 -3.20 5.30
C PRO A 36 4.07 -3.56 4.07
N PHE A 37 3.23 -4.58 4.23
CA PHE A 37 2.26 -4.98 3.22
C PHE A 37 1.14 -5.82 3.83
N ILE A 38 0.05 -5.96 3.06
CA ILE A 38 -1.10 -6.79 3.41
C ILE A 38 -1.04 -8.08 2.59
N LEU A 39 -1.22 -9.22 3.26
CA LEU A 39 -1.36 -10.53 2.61
C LEU A 39 -2.65 -11.22 3.07
N GLY A 40 -3.35 -11.83 2.13
CA GLY A 40 -4.59 -12.56 2.34
C GLY A 40 -5.80 -11.83 1.79
N LEU A 41 -6.66 -12.57 1.09
CA LEU A 41 -7.86 -12.05 0.44
C LEU A 41 -9.04 -12.05 1.41
N PHE A 42 -9.30 -13.19 2.08
CA PHE A 42 -10.43 -13.37 2.99
C PHE A 42 -10.09 -13.04 4.45
N ARG A 43 -8.84 -13.26 4.85
CA ARG A 43 -8.32 -12.95 6.19
C ARG A 43 -7.03 -12.16 6.05
N PRO A 44 -7.15 -10.86 5.73
CA PRO A 44 -5.99 -10.03 5.48
C PRO A 44 -5.18 -9.83 6.77
N LYS A 45 -3.88 -10.02 6.65
CA LYS A 45 -2.90 -9.79 7.70
C LYS A 45 -1.95 -8.69 7.26
N ILE A 46 -1.64 -7.78 8.16
CA ILE A 46 -0.66 -6.71 7.95
C ILE A 46 0.68 -7.21 8.47
N TYR A 47 1.66 -7.27 7.59
CA TYR A 47 3.03 -7.63 7.94
C TYR A 47 3.90 -6.37 8.04
N LEU A 48 4.56 -6.21 9.16
CA LEU A 48 5.45 -5.09 9.46
C LEU A 48 6.90 -5.57 9.48
N SER A 49 7.84 -4.69 9.14
CA SER A 49 9.26 -4.96 9.29
C SER A 49 9.69 -4.76 10.74
N SER A 50 10.49 -5.69 11.28
CA SER A 50 11.07 -5.56 12.62
C SER A 50 12.07 -4.40 12.73
N GLY A 51 12.70 -4.00 11.62
CA GLY A 51 13.66 -2.88 11.58
C GLY A 51 13.01 -1.50 11.42
N MET A 52 11.69 -1.38 11.56
CA MET A 52 10.99 -0.10 11.46
C MET A 52 11.11 0.71 12.75
N GLU A 53 11.32 2.02 12.63
CA GLU A 53 11.32 2.93 13.77
C GLU A 53 9.95 2.97 14.47
N GLU A 54 9.94 2.90 15.79
CA GLU A 54 8.69 2.94 16.58
C GLU A 54 7.87 4.20 16.31
N ALA A 55 8.52 5.34 16.06
CA ALA A 55 7.87 6.60 15.73
C ALA A 55 7.09 6.56 14.41
N GLN A 56 7.44 5.68 13.47
CA GLN A 56 6.79 5.53 12.16
C GLN A 56 5.63 4.52 12.20
N LEU A 57 5.65 3.58 13.14
CA LEU A 57 4.67 2.49 13.23
C LEU A 57 3.21 2.95 13.21
N PRO A 58 2.78 3.95 13.99
CA PRO A 58 1.38 4.40 14.01
C PRO A 58 0.90 4.87 12.63
N TYR A 59 1.76 5.60 11.91
CA TYR A 59 1.44 6.14 10.60
C TYR A 59 1.35 5.06 9.52
N VAL A 60 2.26 4.10 9.58
CA VAL A 60 2.28 2.96 8.66
C VAL A 60 1.08 2.05 8.91
N ILE A 61 0.76 1.76 10.16
CA ILE A 61 -0.41 0.96 10.52
C ILE A 61 -1.69 1.67 10.07
N ALA A 62 -1.81 2.99 10.27
CA ALA A 62 -2.96 3.76 9.81
C ALA A 62 -3.14 3.69 8.29
N HIS A 63 -2.05 3.74 7.53
CA HIS A 63 -2.05 3.59 6.07
C HIS A 63 -2.53 2.19 5.64
N GLU A 64 -1.93 1.14 6.19
CA GLU A 64 -2.31 -0.25 5.86
C GLU A 64 -3.77 -0.56 6.27
N GLN A 65 -4.22 -0.04 7.41
CA GLN A 65 -5.61 -0.15 7.83
C GLN A 65 -6.58 0.62 6.91
N ALA A 66 -6.14 1.74 6.31
CA ALA A 66 -6.95 2.45 5.32
C ALA A 66 -7.18 1.57 4.09
N HIS A 67 -6.14 0.85 3.60
CA HIS A 67 -6.30 -0.14 2.53
C HIS A 67 -7.32 -1.23 2.89
N LEU A 68 -7.29 -1.76 4.12
CA LEU A 68 -8.24 -2.77 4.56
C LEU A 68 -9.67 -2.26 4.62
N ARG A 69 -9.89 -1.06 5.19
CA ARG A 69 -11.22 -0.44 5.28
C ARG A 69 -11.84 -0.17 3.91
N ARG A 70 -11.02 0.12 2.91
CA ARG A 70 -11.43 0.38 1.53
C ARG A 70 -11.63 -0.89 0.70
N GLY A 71 -11.18 -2.04 1.21
CA GLY A 71 -11.25 -3.31 0.48
C GLY A 71 -10.26 -3.41 -0.68
N ASP A 72 -9.13 -2.69 -0.64
CA ASP A 72 -8.14 -2.65 -1.71
C ASP A 72 -7.50 -4.02 -1.96
N GLN A 73 -7.52 -4.92 -0.97
CA GLN A 73 -7.13 -6.32 -1.12
C GLN A 73 -7.95 -7.09 -2.17
N TRP A 74 -9.16 -6.60 -2.51
CA TRP A 74 -10.00 -7.15 -3.57
C TRP A 74 -9.82 -6.39 -4.88
N TRP A 75 -9.75 -5.07 -4.81
CA TRP A 75 -9.69 -4.21 -5.99
C TRP A 75 -8.36 -4.32 -6.74
N LYS A 76 -7.21 -4.41 -6.03
CA LYS A 76 -5.89 -4.56 -6.66
C LYS A 76 -5.79 -5.87 -7.46
N PRO A 77 -6.13 -7.06 -6.92
CA PRO A 77 -6.14 -8.31 -7.69
C PRO A 77 -7.15 -8.30 -8.84
N LEU A 78 -8.34 -7.72 -8.65
CA LEU A 78 -9.33 -7.60 -9.72
C LEU A 78 -8.80 -6.78 -10.90
N GLY A 79 -8.21 -5.61 -10.62
CA GLY A 79 -7.56 -4.80 -11.64
C GLY A 79 -6.44 -5.54 -12.37
N PHE A 80 -5.65 -6.33 -11.63
CA PHE A 80 -4.60 -7.16 -12.23
C PHE A 80 -5.15 -8.28 -13.11
N VAL A 81 -6.27 -8.91 -12.75
CA VAL A 81 -6.95 -9.90 -13.59
C VAL A 81 -7.43 -9.25 -14.89
N LEU A 82 -8.04 -8.07 -14.84
CA LEU A 82 -8.46 -7.33 -16.03
C LEU A 82 -7.26 -6.99 -16.92
N LEU A 83 -6.13 -6.59 -16.34
CA LEU A 83 -4.89 -6.36 -17.05
C LEU A 83 -4.40 -7.64 -17.74
N MET A 84 -4.45 -8.80 -17.06
CA MET A 84 -4.05 -10.08 -17.65
C MET A 84 -4.90 -10.50 -18.84
N ILE A 85 -6.21 -10.23 -18.80
CA ILE A 85 -7.14 -10.53 -19.90
C ILE A 85 -6.84 -9.64 -21.10
N HIS A 86 -6.54 -8.36 -20.87
CA HIS A 86 -6.32 -7.36 -21.90
C HIS A 86 -4.83 -6.96 -22.03
N TRP A 87 -3.93 -7.87 -21.75
CA TRP A 87 -2.48 -7.61 -21.69
C TRP A 87 -1.89 -7.01 -22.97
N TYR A 88 -2.54 -7.24 -24.11
CA TYR A 88 -2.13 -6.71 -25.43
C TYR A 88 -2.53 -5.25 -25.64
N ASN A 89 -3.36 -4.67 -24.77
CA ASN A 89 -3.85 -3.30 -24.93
C ASN A 89 -3.04 -2.33 -24.03
N PRO A 90 -2.25 -1.41 -24.62
CA PRO A 90 -1.43 -0.47 -23.84
C PRO A 90 -2.25 0.49 -22.97
N PHE A 91 -3.48 0.82 -23.38
CA PHE A 91 -4.37 1.69 -22.58
C PHE A 91 -4.78 1.03 -21.26
N VAL A 92 -4.94 -0.28 -21.23
CA VAL A 92 -5.29 -1.01 -20.00
C VAL A 92 -4.09 -0.99 -19.02
N TRP A 93 -2.86 -1.03 -19.52
CA TRP A 93 -1.66 -0.85 -18.69
C TRP A 93 -1.63 0.53 -18.04
N VAL A 94 -1.87 1.59 -18.84
CA VAL A 94 -1.94 2.96 -18.30
C VAL A 94 -3.06 3.08 -17.28
N ALA A 95 -4.25 2.57 -17.59
CA ALA A 95 -5.40 2.59 -16.68
C ALA A 95 -5.10 1.88 -15.35
N TYR A 96 -4.43 0.72 -15.40
CA TYR A 96 -4.04 -0.02 -14.20
C TYR A 96 -3.03 0.74 -13.33
N ILE A 97 -2.04 1.38 -13.95
CA ILE A 97 -1.06 2.22 -13.25
C ILE A 97 -1.76 3.39 -12.56
N LEU A 98 -2.65 4.09 -13.26
CA LEU A 98 -3.41 5.20 -12.71
C LEU A 98 -4.32 4.73 -11.58
N PHE A 99 -5.00 3.61 -11.74
CA PHE A 99 -5.84 2.99 -10.72
C PHE A 99 -5.04 2.68 -9.44
N CYS A 100 -3.88 2.02 -9.54
CA CYS A 100 -3.04 1.76 -8.38
C CYS A 100 -2.59 3.04 -7.68
N ARG A 101 -2.22 4.07 -8.46
CA ARG A 101 -1.83 5.37 -7.90
C ARG A 101 -2.98 6.06 -7.17
N ASP A 102 -4.17 6.02 -7.74
CA ASP A 102 -5.34 6.66 -7.13
C ASP A 102 -5.78 5.95 -5.85
N LEU A 103 -5.63 4.62 -5.77
CA LEU A 103 -5.81 3.86 -4.52
C LEU A 103 -4.84 4.33 -3.43
N GLU A 104 -3.57 4.50 -3.76
CA GLU A 104 -2.56 4.98 -2.79
C GLU A 104 -2.88 6.40 -2.30
N LEU A 105 -3.22 7.33 -3.21
CA LEU A 105 -3.62 8.69 -2.85
C LEU A 105 -4.84 8.73 -1.93
N ALA A 106 -5.84 7.90 -2.22
CA ALA A 106 -7.05 7.83 -1.41
C ALA A 106 -6.81 7.19 -0.03
N CYS A 107 -5.85 6.25 0.09
CA CYS A 107 -5.42 5.74 1.39
C CYS A 107 -4.68 6.80 2.20
N ASP A 108 -3.77 7.55 1.56
CA ASP A 108 -3.07 8.66 2.21
C ASP A 108 -4.06 9.71 2.71
N GLU A 109 -5.02 10.13 1.88
CA GLU A 109 -6.06 11.07 2.28
C GLU A 109 -6.86 10.58 3.50
N SER A 110 -7.25 9.30 3.49
CA SER A 110 -7.96 8.69 4.61
C SER A 110 -7.12 8.66 5.89
N ALA A 111 -5.81 8.40 5.77
CA ALA A 111 -4.90 8.32 6.90
C ALA A 111 -4.59 9.69 7.52
N VAL A 112 -4.50 10.76 6.68
CA VAL A 112 -4.10 12.10 7.15
C VAL A 112 -5.26 13.02 7.50
N ARG A 113 -6.49 12.57 7.31
CA ARG A 113 -7.71 13.41 7.47
C ARG A 113 -7.76 14.15 8.81
N ASP A 114 -7.36 13.51 9.89
CA ASP A 114 -7.46 14.02 11.26
C ASP A 114 -6.09 14.39 11.85
N LEU A 115 -5.02 14.33 11.06
CA LEU A 115 -3.67 14.68 11.48
C LEU A 115 -3.41 16.18 11.42
N THR A 116 -2.65 16.67 12.39
CA THR A 116 -2.08 18.01 12.40
C THR A 116 -0.99 18.17 11.34
N LEU A 117 -0.54 19.40 11.07
CA LEU A 117 0.52 19.64 10.09
C LEU A 117 1.85 18.95 10.46
N GLU A 118 2.21 18.94 11.74
CA GLU A 118 3.43 18.26 12.21
C GLU A 118 3.33 16.73 12.07
N GLU A 119 2.17 16.16 12.40
CA GLU A 119 1.92 14.71 12.19
C GLU A 119 1.93 14.34 10.71
N ARG A 120 1.46 15.20 9.81
CA ARG A 120 1.56 14.97 8.36
C ARG A 120 3.00 14.97 7.85
N LYS A 121 3.88 15.79 8.42
CA LYS A 121 5.31 15.73 8.14
C LYS A 121 5.90 14.40 8.57
N SER A 122 5.57 13.93 9.77
CA SER A 122 5.98 12.63 10.28
C SER A 122 5.45 11.47 9.44
N TYR A 123 4.19 11.54 9.03
CA TYR A 123 3.58 10.60 8.08
C TYR A 123 4.31 10.60 6.72
N SER A 124 4.62 11.78 6.18
CA SER A 124 5.35 11.92 4.92
C SER A 124 6.76 11.30 5.00
N TYR A 125 7.42 11.47 6.14
CA TYR A 125 8.72 10.84 6.40
C TYR A 125 8.60 9.30 6.44
N ALA A 126 7.59 8.77 7.12
CA ALA A 126 7.32 7.33 7.14
C ALA A 126 7.03 6.77 5.74
N LEU A 127 6.26 7.48 4.90
CA LEU A 127 6.03 7.12 3.50
C LEU A 127 7.33 7.04 2.69
N LEU A 128 8.20 8.06 2.83
CA LEU A 128 9.49 8.08 2.12
C LEU A 128 10.37 6.92 2.57
N SER A 129 10.49 6.68 3.87
CA SER A 129 11.27 5.58 4.44
C SER A 129 10.79 4.22 3.90
N CYS A 130 9.48 3.97 3.93
CA CYS A 130 8.90 2.73 3.40
C CYS A 130 9.11 2.58 1.89
N SER A 131 9.05 3.68 1.11
CA SER A 131 9.23 3.61 -0.34
C SER A 131 10.66 3.25 -0.73
N MET A 132 11.65 3.73 0.02
CA MET A 132 13.06 3.38 -0.19
C MET A 132 13.33 1.90 0.06
N GLN A 133 12.58 1.28 0.98
CA GLN A 133 12.73 -0.14 1.32
C GLN A 133 11.93 -1.08 0.41
N ARG A 134 10.92 -0.58 -0.32
CA ARG A 134 10.02 -1.40 -1.18
C ARG A 134 10.68 -2.07 -2.38
N ARG A 135 11.93 -1.83 -2.69
CA ARG A 135 12.62 -2.35 -3.91
C ARG A 135 12.60 -3.87 -4.10
N LEU A 136 12.09 -4.67 -3.14
CA LEU A 136 12.25 -6.13 -3.16
C LEU A 136 10.95 -6.95 -3.03
N VAL A 137 9.80 -6.36 -2.74
CA VAL A 137 8.55 -7.15 -2.56
C VAL A 137 7.48 -6.65 -3.51
N THR A 138 7.59 -7.09 -4.75
CA THR A 138 6.57 -6.81 -5.76
C THR A 138 5.80 -8.08 -6.04
N VAL A 139 4.65 -8.25 -5.41
CA VAL A 139 3.67 -9.29 -5.76
C VAL A 139 3.03 -8.96 -7.12
N CYS A 140 3.02 -7.68 -7.48
CA CYS A 140 2.59 -7.20 -8.79
C CYS A 140 3.82 -6.76 -9.60
N PRO A 141 4.02 -7.22 -10.86
CA PRO A 141 5.18 -6.89 -11.69
C PRO A 141 5.32 -5.40 -12.01
N LEU A 142 4.36 -4.61 -11.63
CA LEU A 142 4.25 -3.18 -11.91
C LEU A 142 4.31 -2.35 -10.62
N ALA A 143 5.36 -2.52 -9.81
CA ALA A 143 5.67 -1.57 -8.76
C ALA A 143 6.19 -0.26 -9.36
N PHE A 144 5.29 0.53 -9.92
CA PHE A 144 5.54 1.92 -10.27
C PHE A 144 5.56 2.82 -9.02
N GLY A 145 6.06 2.30 -7.89
CA GLY A 145 6.03 2.99 -6.59
C GLY A 145 6.90 4.24 -6.51
N GLU A 146 7.94 4.37 -7.35
CA GLU A 146 8.85 5.51 -7.23
C GLU A 146 8.31 6.81 -7.83
N VAL A 147 7.55 6.73 -8.92
CA VAL A 147 7.02 7.93 -9.60
C VAL A 147 5.90 8.61 -8.80
N GLY A 148 5.22 7.84 -7.93
CA GLY A 148 4.09 8.33 -7.15
C GLY A 148 4.46 8.99 -5.82
N VAL A 149 5.61 8.68 -5.21
CA VAL A 149 5.92 9.10 -3.83
C VAL A 149 6.02 10.61 -3.69
N LYS A 150 6.70 11.30 -4.60
CA LYS A 150 6.77 12.78 -4.59
C LYS A 150 5.38 13.41 -4.63
N LYS A 151 4.49 12.87 -5.47
CA LYS A 151 3.12 13.36 -5.57
C LYS A 151 2.36 13.08 -4.28
N ARG A 152 2.45 11.88 -3.72
CA ARG A 152 1.82 11.49 -2.46
C ARG A 152 2.23 12.43 -1.31
N VAL A 153 3.53 12.64 -1.12
CA VAL A 153 4.06 13.55 -0.09
C VAL A 153 3.53 14.98 -0.29
N LYS A 154 3.52 15.49 -1.53
CA LYS A 154 2.98 16.81 -1.83
C LYS A 154 1.50 16.94 -1.50
N GLU A 155 0.68 15.95 -1.87
CA GLU A 155 -0.75 15.91 -1.57
C GLU A 155 -1.02 15.83 -0.06
N VAL A 156 -0.26 15.01 0.68
CA VAL A 156 -0.35 14.87 2.14
C VAL A 156 -0.06 16.21 2.84
N LEU A 157 1.03 16.88 2.45
CA LEU A 157 1.42 18.16 3.07
C LEU A 157 0.44 19.29 2.73
N ASN A 158 -0.14 19.29 1.54
CA ASN A 158 -1.10 20.30 1.08
C ASN A 158 -2.56 19.91 1.33
N TYR A 159 -2.82 18.79 2.02
CA TYR A 159 -4.18 18.35 2.29
C TYR A 159 -5.00 19.40 3.01
N LYS A 160 -6.14 19.75 2.44
CA LYS A 160 -7.17 20.62 3.05
C LYS A 160 -8.41 19.77 3.26
N LYS A 161 -8.95 19.77 4.51
CA LYS A 161 -10.24 19.11 4.75
C LYS A 161 -11.28 19.70 3.81
N PRO A 162 -12.03 18.89 3.04
CA PRO A 162 -13.13 19.39 2.25
C PRO A 162 -14.15 20.04 3.20
N SER A 163 -14.43 21.33 3.00
CA SER A 163 -15.47 22.00 3.76
C SER A 163 -16.83 21.52 3.25
N LEU A 164 -17.66 20.96 4.13
CA LEU A 164 -19.02 20.49 3.84
C LEU A 164 -20.02 21.62 3.47
N SER A 165 -19.55 22.83 3.15
CA SER A 165 -20.41 23.98 2.94
C SER A 165 -20.96 24.16 1.52
N LEU A 166 -20.86 23.15 0.66
CA LEU A 166 -21.36 23.22 -0.74
C LEU A 166 -22.42 22.18 -1.10
N ILE A 167 -23.20 21.69 -0.12
CA ILE A 167 -24.44 20.98 -0.41
C ILE A 167 -25.60 21.76 0.22
N HIS A 168 -26.01 22.78 -0.48
CA HIS A 168 -27.35 23.33 -0.41
C HIS A 168 -27.84 23.56 -1.83
#